data_9d15552e346192a6d57b62f501f875d3
#
_entry.id   9d15552e346192a6d57b62f501f875d3
#
_cell.length_a   1.000
_cell.length_b   1.000
_cell.length_c   1.000
_cell.angle_alpha   90.00
_cell.angle_beta   90.00
_cell.angle_gamma   90.00
#
_symmetry.space_group_name_H-M   'P 1'
#
loop_
_entity.id
_entity.type
_entity.pdbx_description
1 polymer ?
#
loop_
_entity_poly.entity_id
_entity_poly.type
_entity_poly.pdbx_seq_one_letter_code
_entity_poly.pdbx_strand_id
1 'polypeptide(L)'
;KEDTDITITVTPSSVQSKGVTSTNQKQPGALYRVNPDGIAKRLWYSNEELIYTLLWNEREEKIIFGTGNKGRIYTIDKNEKISLLLQKNSEQVYLLLPSNSKIYTLSNNPSSMSLLFPERRFKGEYFSQVLDAKIISSWGRIKWQAELPSDSRLQFQTRSGNTDKADKPWSEWSPPYKNIQGEQILSPKARYVQYKAIFQIQSGNISPYLHEVSLFYLQTNLAPEITKLDLLPSNEVYLKPPEQGEIIWGINSDLSEQAKSKDKTLSYIVAKKAKRKGFQTIIWAAADENGDNLLYSIYIKKEDENKWRVFRERCADKIFAFDTLSFPDGIYYVKVVASDAPSNPLGMELEADKISRPMIIDNSLPVIKNFRAAKDRNKLNVTFLAEDSMTYIKEVKFLIRPNEWQNIFPEDGICDSKQEKFNVTVTLSPNSDNLIAVKVLDSHGNIGVYRTTF
;
A
#
# COMPACT_ATOMS: atom_id res chain seq x y z
N LYS A 1 -4.97 -40.47 12.56
CA LYS A 1 -5.39 -39.76 13.81
C LYS A 1 -5.00 -38.32 13.58
N GLU A 2 -5.97 -37.54 13.15
CA GLU A 2 -5.80 -36.16 12.77
C GLU A 2 -5.86 -35.25 13.99
N ASP A 3 -4.85 -34.42 14.14
CA ASP A 3 -4.80 -33.32 15.10
C ASP A 3 -5.85 -32.27 14.71
N THR A 4 -6.88 -32.13 15.53
CA THR A 4 -7.85 -31.02 15.36
C THR A 4 -7.33 -29.80 16.10
N ASP A 5 -6.55 -28.99 15.38
CA ASP A 5 -6.24 -27.62 15.78
C ASP A 5 -7.47 -26.74 15.64
N ILE A 6 -7.92 -26.13 16.72
CA ILE A 6 -8.92 -25.06 16.69
C ILE A 6 -8.21 -23.80 16.20
N THR A 7 -8.25 -23.59 14.91
CA THR A 7 -7.70 -22.38 14.28
C THR A 7 -8.86 -21.44 13.99
N ILE A 8 -8.99 -20.36 14.76
CA ILE A 8 -9.75 -19.18 14.31
C ILE A 8 -8.83 -18.47 13.32
N THR A 9 -8.96 -18.82 12.04
CA THR A 9 -8.17 -18.19 10.98
C THR A 9 -8.82 -16.87 10.59
N VAL A 10 -8.41 -15.78 11.25
CA VAL A 10 -8.50 -14.46 10.65
C VAL A 10 -7.21 -14.29 9.84
N THR A 11 -7.29 -14.41 8.54
CA THR A 11 -6.13 -14.16 7.65
C THR A 11 -6.00 -12.65 7.44
N PRO A 12 -5.03 -11.98 8.08
CA PRO A 12 -4.70 -10.61 7.68
C PRO A 12 -3.70 -10.69 6.54
N SER A 13 -4.05 -10.09 5.41
CA SER A 13 -3.07 -9.74 4.38
C SER A 13 -2.03 -8.83 5.02
N SER A 14 -0.80 -9.33 5.14
CA SER A 14 0.30 -8.62 5.77
C SER A 14 0.78 -7.48 4.87
N VAL A 15 0.42 -6.26 5.21
CA VAL A 15 1.19 -5.07 4.82
C VAL A 15 2.16 -4.75 5.95
N GLN A 16 3.44 -5.04 5.75
CA GLN A 16 4.49 -4.60 6.64
C GLN A 16 4.69 -3.08 6.48
N SER A 17 4.22 -2.31 7.44
CA SER A 17 4.72 -0.96 7.69
C SER A 17 5.87 -1.04 8.68
N LYS A 18 7.10 -0.77 8.21
CA LYS A 18 8.24 -0.45 9.07
C LYS A 18 8.04 0.96 9.64
N GLY A 19 7.96 1.06 10.95
CA GLY A 19 8.04 2.37 11.62
C GLY A 19 7.78 2.28 13.11
N VAL A 20 8.86 2.42 13.90
CA VAL A 20 8.95 2.83 15.30
C VAL A 20 8.57 1.80 16.36
N THR A 21 9.61 1.28 16.95
CA THR A 21 9.69 0.52 18.20
C THR A 21 8.98 1.21 19.35
N SER A 22 7.84 0.67 19.76
CA SER A 22 7.43 0.66 21.15
C SER A 22 7.37 -0.83 21.57
N THR A 23 8.28 -1.21 22.41
CA THR A 23 8.45 -2.54 22.99
C THR A 23 7.34 -2.83 23.99
N ASN A 24 6.15 -3.16 23.49
CA ASN A 24 5.19 -3.99 24.21
C ASN A 24 5.14 -5.34 23.50
N GLN A 25 6.19 -6.14 23.64
CA GLN A 25 6.13 -7.56 23.32
C GLN A 25 5.08 -8.19 24.25
N LYS A 26 3.89 -8.45 23.73
CA LYS A 26 2.90 -9.30 24.39
C LYS A 26 3.56 -10.65 24.60
N GLN A 27 3.81 -11.04 25.85
CA GLN A 27 4.38 -12.34 26.16
C GLN A 27 3.32 -13.41 25.88
N PRO A 28 3.63 -14.47 25.13
CA PRO A 28 2.69 -15.53 24.87
C PRO A 28 2.43 -16.35 26.14
N GLY A 29 1.18 -16.73 26.39
CA GLY A 29 0.79 -17.64 27.45
C GLY A 29 0.67 -19.08 26.92
N ALA A 30 1.13 -20.07 27.68
CA ALA A 30 1.00 -21.47 27.33
C ALA A 30 0.77 -22.36 28.58
N LEU A 31 -0.01 -23.43 28.39
CA LEU A 31 -0.22 -24.46 29.39
C LEU A 31 0.34 -25.79 28.88
N TYR A 32 1.17 -26.44 29.72
CA TYR A 32 1.76 -27.72 29.40
C TYR A 32 1.36 -28.78 30.42
N ARG A 33 1.17 -30.01 29.94
CA ARG A 33 1.16 -31.21 30.77
C ARG A 33 2.53 -31.88 30.66
N VAL A 34 3.15 -32.16 31.80
CA VAL A 34 4.40 -32.92 31.89
C VAL A 34 4.09 -34.29 32.46
N ASN A 35 4.37 -35.32 31.71
CA ASN A 35 4.20 -36.70 32.15
C ASN A 35 5.34 -37.13 33.09
N PRO A 36 5.19 -38.23 33.88
CA PRO A 36 6.26 -38.74 34.73
C PRO A 36 7.55 -39.11 33.99
N ASP A 37 7.47 -39.44 32.71
CA ASP A 37 8.60 -39.72 31.83
C ASP A 37 9.35 -38.46 31.33
N GLY A 38 8.89 -37.26 31.75
CA GLY A 38 9.47 -35.97 31.37
C GLY A 38 8.96 -35.43 30.06
N ILE A 39 8.10 -36.12 29.32
CA ILE A 39 7.54 -35.64 28.07
C ILE A 39 6.54 -34.51 28.34
N ALA A 40 6.79 -33.30 27.77
CA ALA A 40 5.91 -32.16 27.88
C ALA A 40 5.01 -32.05 26.65
N LYS A 41 3.69 -31.99 26.86
CA LYS A 41 2.70 -31.74 25.82
C LYS A 41 2.05 -30.39 26.07
N ARG A 42 2.03 -29.51 25.04
CA ARG A 42 1.32 -28.23 25.13
C ARG A 42 -0.19 -28.48 25.00
N LEU A 43 -0.94 -28.06 26.00
CA LEU A 43 -2.40 -28.19 26.05
C LEU A 43 -3.11 -26.94 25.54
N TRP A 44 -2.53 -25.77 25.77
CA TRP A 44 -3.12 -24.49 25.36
C TRP A 44 -2.03 -23.45 25.04
N TYR A 45 -2.33 -22.51 24.15
CA TYR A 45 -1.43 -21.44 23.76
C TYR A 45 -2.22 -20.20 23.33
N SER A 46 -1.74 -19.01 23.66
CA SER A 46 -2.26 -17.73 23.18
C SER A 46 -1.15 -16.70 23.03
N ASN A 47 -1.17 -15.92 21.95
CA ASN A 47 -0.32 -14.76 21.76
C ASN A 47 -0.83 -13.51 22.49
N GLU A 48 -2.05 -13.56 23.04
CA GLU A 48 -2.73 -12.38 23.59
C GLU A 48 -3.05 -12.50 25.07
N GLU A 49 -3.13 -13.71 25.60
CA GLU A 49 -3.59 -13.98 26.97
C GLU A 49 -2.52 -14.70 27.78
N LEU A 50 -2.28 -14.24 29.01
CA LEU A 50 -1.41 -14.88 29.98
C LEU A 50 -2.25 -15.68 30.98
N ILE A 51 -1.77 -16.81 31.41
CA ILE A 51 -2.39 -17.59 32.49
C ILE A 51 -1.93 -17.04 33.84
N TYR A 52 -2.87 -16.64 34.69
CA TYR A 52 -2.61 -16.13 36.03
C TYR A 52 -2.91 -17.14 37.14
N THR A 53 -3.84 -18.05 36.91
CA THR A 53 -4.28 -19.02 37.91
C THR A 53 -4.68 -20.33 37.27
N LEU A 54 -4.38 -21.42 37.93
CA LEU A 54 -4.67 -22.78 37.50
C LEU A 54 -5.25 -23.56 38.67
N LEU A 55 -6.31 -24.31 38.42
CA LEU A 55 -6.99 -25.17 39.42
C LEU A 55 -7.33 -26.51 38.78
N TRP A 56 -6.99 -27.60 39.50
CA TRP A 56 -7.51 -28.93 39.18
C TRP A 56 -8.83 -29.15 39.92
N ASN A 57 -9.88 -29.46 39.19
CA ASN A 57 -11.18 -29.82 39.75
C ASN A 57 -11.30 -31.36 39.76
N GLU A 58 -11.06 -31.97 40.91
CA GLU A 58 -11.08 -33.43 41.07
C GLU A 58 -12.46 -34.06 40.77
N ARG A 59 -13.54 -33.35 41.10
CA ARG A 59 -14.91 -33.87 40.91
C ARG A 59 -15.30 -34.01 39.44
N GLU A 60 -14.82 -33.11 38.60
CA GLU A 60 -15.14 -33.10 37.17
C GLU A 60 -13.98 -33.58 36.30
N GLU A 61 -12.85 -33.93 36.92
CA GLU A 61 -11.60 -34.32 36.24
C GLU A 61 -11.19 -33.30 35.14
N LYS A 62 -11.20 -32.00 35.51
CA LYS A 62 -10.92 -30.89 34.59
C LYS A 62 -9.91 -29.92 35.16
N ILE A 63 -9.10 -29.38 34.29
CA ILE A 63 -8.29 -28.22 34.58
C ILE A 63 -9.15 -26.96 34.36
N ILE A 64 -9.14 -26.04 35.31
CA ILE A 64 -9.78 -24.71 35.17
C ILE A 64 -8.67 -23.69 35.29
N PHE A 65 -8.60 -22.73 34.36
CA PHE A 65 -7.59 -21.68 34.42
C PHE A 65 -8.15 -20.31 34.05
N GLY A 66 -7.64 -19.28 34.72
CA GLY A 66 -7.99 -17.88 34.49
C GLY A 66 -6.90 -17.14 33.75
N THR A 67 -7.31 -16.29 32.82
CA THR A 67 -6.38 -15.52 31.96
C THR A 67 -6.46 -14.03 32.20
N GLY A 68 -5.41 -13.32 31.79
CA GLY A 68 -5.36 -11.88 31.67
C GLY A 68 -5.73 -11.36 30.28
N ASN A 69 -5.82 -10.04 30.17
CA ASN A 69 -6.15 -9.24 29.00
C ASN A 69 -7.60 -9.33 28.49
N LYS A 70 -8.31 -10.39 28.78
CA LYS A 70 -9.73 -10.58 28.35
C LYS A 70 -10.62 -11.15 29.47
N GLY A 71 -10.10 -11.36 30.66
CA GLY A 71 -10.85 -11.84 31.83
C GLY A 71 -11.56 -13.18 31.59
N ARG A 72 -10.92 -14.13 30.90
CA ARG A 72 -11.51 -15.40 30.52
C ARG A 72 -11.16 -16.51 31.50
N ILE A 73 -12.10 -17.42 31.68
CA ILE A 73 -11.91 -18.66 32.42
C ILE A 73 -12.15 -19.81 31.45
N TYR A 74 -11.15 -20.67 31.31
CA TYR A 74 -11.20 -21.84 30.45
C TYR A 74 -11.23 -23.13 31.27
N THR A 75 -11.72 -24.19 30.65
CA THR A 75 -11.62 -25.55 31.15
C THR A 75 -10.97 -26.47 30.13
N ILE A 76 -10.21 -27.45 30.60
CA ILE A 76 -9.69 -28.54 29.78
C ILE A 76 -10.15 -29.84 30.44
N ASP A 77 -10.86 -30.67 29.70
CA ASP A 77 -11.35 -31.96 30.17
C ASP A 77 -10.29 -33.09 29.99
N LYS A 78 -10.61 -34.30 30.42
CA LYS A 78 -9.74 -35.48 30.30
C LYS A 78 -9.40 -35.87 28.87
N ASN A 79 -10.22 -35.46 27.90
CA ASN A 79 -10.00 -35.64 26.47
C ASN A 79 -9.21 -34.51 25.88
N GLU A 80 -8.66 -33.58 26.71
CA GLU A 80 -7.93 -32.39 26.32
C GLU A 80 -8.77 -31.38 25.55
N LYS A 81 -10.09 -31.48 25.59
CA LYS A 81 -11.01 -30.56 24.96
C LYS A 81 -11.05 -29.27 25.76
N ILE A 82 -10.69 -28.16 25.09
CA ILE A 82 -10.66 -26.82 25.68
C ILE A 82 -12.03 -26.19 25.50
N SER A 83 -12.54 -25.55 26.54
CA SER A 83 -13.80 -24.80 26.50
C SER A 83 -13.68 -23.49 27.24
N LEU A 84 -14.20 -22.42 26.65
CA LEU A 84 -14.41 -21.16 27.36
C LEU A 84 -15.61 -21.33 28.30
N LEU A 85 -15.36 -21.26 29.59
CA LEU A 85 -16.39 -21.40 30.62
C LEU A 85 -17.11 -20.07 30.84
N LEU A 86 -16.37 -18.97 30.91
CA LEU A 86 -16.88 -17.66 31.25
C LEU A 86 -15.93 -16.57 30.77
N GLN A 87 -16.49 -15.46 30.28
CA GLN A 87 -15.77 -14.21 30.08
C GLN A 87 -16.35 -13.16 31.04
N LYS A 88 -15.50 -12.53 31.83
CA LYS A 88 -15.86 -11.45 32.76
C LYS A 88 -15.69 -10.09 32.11
N ASN A 89 -16.34 -9.09 32.68
CA ASN A 89 -16.11 -7.68 32.30
C ASN A 89 -14.79 -7.09 32.86
N SER A 90 -13.97 -7.93 33.52
CA SER A 90 -12.66 -7.58 34.05
C SER A 90 -11.59 -8.04 33.06
N GLU A 91 -10.44 -7.36 33.03
CA GLU A 91 -9.34 -7.76 32.14
C GLU A 91 -8.58 -9.00 32.62
N GLN A 92 -8.54 -9.25 33.93
CA GLN A 92 -7.70 -10.28 34.53
C GLN A 92 -8.48 -11.13 35.52
N VAL A 93 -8.37 -12.46 35.40
CA VAL A 93 -8.77 -13.44 36.45
C VAL A 93 -7.50 -13.97 37.05
N TYR A 94 -7.13 -13.46 38.23
CA TYR A 94 -5.83 -13.74 38.82
C TYR A 94 -5.85 -14.83 39.90
N LEU A 95 -7.05 -15.22 40.42
CA LEU A 95 -7.15 -16.26 41.42
C LEU A 95 -8.46 -17.05 41.31
N LEU A 96 -8.33 -18.37 41.39
CA LEU A 96 -9.42 -19.33 41.52
C LEU A 96 -9.24 -20.10 42.86
N LEU A 97 -10.20 -19.93 43.77
CA LEU A 97 -10.16 -20.56 45.11
C LEU A 97 -11.29 -21.56 45.24
N PRO A 98 -10.99 -22.85 45.37
CA PRO A 98 -12.00 -23.87 45.66
C PRO A 98 -12.46 -23.81 47.11
N SER A 99 -13.75 -23.91 47.34
CA SER A 99 -14.36 -24.06 48.69
C SER A 99 -15.69 -24.79 48.59
N ASN A 100 -15.80 -25.95 49.21
CA ASN A 100 -17.04 -26.73 49.35
C ASN A 100 -17.85 -26.85 48.06
N SER A 101 -17.36 -27.43 47.02
CA SER A 101 -18.00 -27.56 45.68
C SER A 101 -18.21 -26.27 44.93
N LYS A 102 -17.79 -25.13 45.44
CA LYS A 102 -17.86 -23.82 44.78
C LYS A 102 -16.46 -23.30 44.46
N ILE A 103 -16.35 -22.44 43.46
CA ILE A 103 -15.07 -21.82 43.10
C ILE A 103 -15.27 -20.28 43.16
N TYR A 104 -14.53 -19.64 44.06
CA TYR A 104 -14.45 -18.18 44.08
C TYR A 104 -13.47 -17.71 43.06
N THR A 105 -13.83 -16.70 42.30
CA THR A 105 -12.96 -16.06 41.30
C THR A 105 -12.67 -14.63 41.71
N LEU A 106 -11.40 -14.29 41.79
CA LEU A 106 -10.96 -12.92 42.01
C LEU A 106 -10.42 -12.36 40.69
N SER A 107 -10.90 -11.16 40.36
CA SER A 107 -10.58 -10.51 39.10
C SER A 107 -10.13 -9.07 39.33
N ASN A 108 -9.36 -8.52 38.39
CA ASN A 108 -8.86 -7.15 38.46
C ASN A 108 -9.17 -6.39 37.17
N ASN A 109 -9.15 -5.07 37.22
CA ASN A 109 -9.44 -4.14 36.13
C ASN A 109 -10.85 -4.37 35.48
N PRO A 110 -11.95 -4.07 36.19
CA PRO A 110 -12.06 -3.65 37.58
C PRO A 110 -11.98 -4.80 38.56
N SER A 111 -11.62 -4.53 39.79
CA SER A 111 -11.59 -5.53 40.88
C SER A 111 -12.98 -6.07 41.15
N SER A 112 -13.10 -7.38 41.19
CA SER A 112 -14.36 -8.04 41.51
C SER A 112 -14.16 -9.44 42.07
N MET A 113 -15.05 -9.84 42.96
CA MET A 113 -15.18 -11.20 43.46
C MET A 113 -16.46 -11.81 42.94
N SER A 114 -16.40 -13.03 42.44
CA SER A 114 -17.56 -13.75 41.96
C SER A 114 -17.50 -15.23 42.38
N LEU A 115 -18.63 -15.85 42.36
CA LEU A 115 -18.79 -17.27 42.71
C LEU A 115 -19.20 -18.06 41.46
N LEU A 116 -18.41 -19.06 41.08
CA LEU A 116 -18.79 -20.07 40.11
C LEU A 116 -19.58 -21.15 40.80
N PHE A 117 -20.83 -21.30 40.43
CA PHE A 117 -21.69 -22.37 40.90
C PHE A 117 -21.51 -23.64 40.03
N PRO A 118 -21.62 -24.82 40.63
CA PRO A 118 -21.54 -26.08 39.86
C PRO A 118 -22.79 -26.30 38.98
N GLU A 119 -23.91 -25.63 39.31
CA GLU A 119 -25.15 -25.76 38.54
C GLU A 119 -25.05 -25.03 37.22
N ARG A 120 -25.45 -25.70 36.15
CA ARG A 120 -25.50 -25.10 34.80
C ARG A 120 -26.70 -24.19 34.65
N ARG A 121 -26.51 -23.06 33.96
CA ARG A 121 -27.62 -22.21 33.57
C ARG A 121 -28.27 -22.73 32.29
N PHE A 122 -29.58 -22.62 32.19
CA PHE A 122 -30.33 -23.04 31.01
C PHE A 122 -30.11 -22.12 29.80
N LYS A 123 -29.56 -20.91 30.02
CA LYS A 123 -29.22 -19.94 28.98
C LYS A 123 -27.87 -19.32 29.25
N GLY A 124 -27.05 -19.26 28.19
CA GLY A 124 -25.78 -18.52 28.16
C GLY A 124 -25.68 -17.67 26.91
N GLU A 125 -24.92 -16.58 27.01
CA GLU A 125 -24.64 -15.68 25.86
C GLU A 125 -23.14 -15.46 25.76
N TYR A 126 -22.65 -15.50 24.53
CA TYR A 126 -21.25 -15.15 24.20
C TYR A 126 -21.24 -14.02 23.18
N PHE A 127 -20.44 -13.00 23.44
CA PHE A 127 -20.23 -11.88 22.55
C PHE A 127 -18.85 -11.99 21.90
N SER A 128 -18.80 -11.94 20.58
CA SER A 128 -17.53 -11.91 19.86
C SER A 128 -16.78 -10.62 20.14
N GLN A 129 -15.50 -10.60 19.79
CA GLN A 129 -14.81 -9.34 19.57
C GLN A 129 -15.43 -8.60 18.40
N VAL A 130 -15.21 -7.29 18.34
CA VAL A 130 -15.55 -6.48 17.17
C VAL A 130 -14.60 -6.90 16.03
N LEU A 131 -15.19 -7.32 14.92
CA LEU A 131 -14.46 -7.72 13.71
C LEU A 131 -14.38 -6.52 12.75
N ASP A 132 -13.18 -6.20 12.29
CA ASP A 132 -12.91 -5.08 11.39
C ASP A 132 -12.76 -5.55 9.94
N ALA A 133 -13.71 -5.20 9.09
CA ALA A 133 -13.63 -5.47 7.65
C ALA A 133 -12.71 -4.48 6.89
N LYS A 134 -12.07 -3.54 7.60
CA LYS A 134 -11.18 -2.48 7.10
C LYS A 134 -11.89 -1.36 6.36
N ILE A 135 -12.84 -1.70 5.50
CA ILE A 135 -13.64 -0.79 4.69
C ILE A 135 -15.11 -1.10 4.93
N ILE A 136 -15.99 -0.14 4.64
CA ILE A 136 -17.44 -0.38 4.67
C ILE A 136 -17.78 -1.55 3.76
N SER A 137 -18.41 -2.57 4.33
CA SER A 137 -18.65 -3.86 3.69
C SER A 137 -20.11 -4.25 3.74
N SER A 138 -20.53 -5.01 2.74
CA SER A 138 -21.81 -5.71 2.73
C SER A 138 -21.64 -7.06 3.39
N TRP A 139 -22.49 -7.39 4.34
CA TRP A 139 -22.46 -8.65 5.05
C TRP A 139 -23.14 -9.73 4.21
N GLY A 140 -22.45 -10.86 4.05
CA GLY A 140 -22.96 -12.06 3.39
C GLY A 140 -23.65 -12.99 4.38
N ARG A 141 -23.20 -14.24 4.45
CA ARG A 141 -23.77 -15.26 5.34
C ARG A 141 -22.98 -15.41 6.63
N ILE A 142 -23.69 -15.80 7.71
CA ILE A 142 -23.08 -16.36 8.91
C ILE A 142 -23.30 -17.87 8.90
N LYS A 143 -22.23 -18.65 9.14
CA LYS A 143 -22.25 -20.11 9.30
C LYS A 143 -21.54 -20.48 10.60
N TRP A 144 -21.85 -21.63 11.15
CA TRP A 144 -21.15 -22.12 12.32
C TRP A 144 -21.07 -23.66 12.32
N GLN A 145 -20.11 -24.18 13.04
CA GLN A 145 -19.95 -25.61 13.34
C GLN A 145 -20.18 -25.80 14.83
N ALA A 146 -21.08 -26.70 15.19
CA ALA A 146 -21.43 -26.94 16.59
C ALA A 146 -21.89 -28.38 16.82
N GLU A 147 -21.63 -28.91 18.02
CA GLU A 147 -22.27 -30.10 18.55
C GLU A 147 -23.53 -29.67 19.31
N LEU A 148 -24.69 -30.11 18.85
CA LEU A 148 -25.99 -29.73 19.41
C LEU A 148 -26.67 -31.00 20.01
N PRO A 149 -26.61 -31.21 21.35
CA PRO A 149 -27.45 -32.21 22.00
C PRO A 149 -28.93 -32.01 21.72
N SER A 150 -29.73 -33.09 21.77
CA SER A 150 -31.16 -33.11 21.38
C SER A 150 -32.01 -32.02 22.05
N ASP A 151 -31.71 -31.72 23.30
CA ASP A 151 -32.47 -30.75 24.12
C ASP A 151 -31.81 -29.37 24.16
N SER A 152 -30.95 -29.09 23.19
CA SER A 152 -30.21 -27.83 23.14
C SER A 152 -30.48 -27.03 21.89
N ARG A 153 -30.27 -25.72 21.98
CA ARG A 153 -30.39 -24.76 20.85
C ARG A 153 -29.22 -23.80 20.86
N LEU A 154 -28.75 -23.45 19.68
CA LEU A 154 -27.76 -22.41 19.45
C LEU A 154 -28.29 -21.47 18.39
N GLN A 155 -28.28 -20.17 18.69
CA GLN A 155 -28.75 -19.12 17.80
C GLN A 155 -27.72 -18.00 17.77
N PHE A 156 -27.69 -17.27 16.68
CA PHE A 156 -26.80 -16.11 16.52
C PHE A 156 -27.58 -14.85 16.24
N GLN A 157 -27.05 -13.72 16.65
CA GLN A 157 -27.47 -12.39 16.27
C GLN A 157 -26.23 -11.59 15.88
N THR A 158 -26.39 -10.64 14.97
CA THR A 158 -25.33 -9.72 14.58
C THR A 158 -25.76 -8.28 14.77
N ARG A 159 -24.78 -7.39 14.92
CA ARG A 159 -24.92 -5.94 14.81
C ARG A 159 -23.69 -5.36 14.14
N SER A 160 -23.83 -4.18 13.56
CA SER A 160 -22.75 -3.52 12.81
C SER A 160 -22.67 -2.04 13.10
N GLY A 161 -21.51 -1.44 12.84
CA GLY A 161 -21.25 -0.02 13.05
C GLY A 161 -19.96 0.45 12.39
N ASN A 162 -19.69 1.75 12.47
CA ASN A 162 -18.52 2.37 11.86
C ASN A 162 -17.48 2.86 12.89
N THR A 163 -17.63 2.47 14.15
CA THR A 163 -16.69 2.72 15.24
C THR A 163 -16.11 1.40 15.75
N ASP A 164 -14.90 1.41 16.25
CA ASP A 164 -14.20 0.25 16.81
C ASP A 164 -14.80 -0.24 18.15
N LYS A 165 -15.63 0.58 18.78
CA LYS A 165 -16.37 0.26 20.01
C LYS A 165 -17.84 0.05 19.69
N ALA A 166 -18.36 -1.08 20.11
CA ALA A 166 -19.74 -1.47 19.88
C ALA A 166 -20.71 -0.75 20.87
N ASP A 167 -20.85 0.55 20.70
CA ASP A 167 -21.66 1.46 21.53
C ASP A 167 -22.85 2.07 20.76
N LYS A 168 -23.37 3.20 21.22
CA LYS A 168 -24.63 3.81 20.73
C LYS A 168 -24.78 4.03 19.21
N PRO A 169 -23.72 4.35 18.41
CA PRO A 169 -23.93 4.52 16.97
C PRO A 169 -24.04 3.20 16.18
N TRP A 170 -23.97 2.06 16.86
CA TRP A 170 -24.14 0.76 16.22
C TRP A 170 -25.61 0.41 15.99
N SER A 171 -25.87 -0.46 15.01
CA SER A 171 -27.21 -0.99 14.78
C SER A 171 -27.70 -1.80 15.99
N GLU A 172 -29.01 -1.94 16.12
CA GLU A 172 -29.61 -2.93 17.01
C GLU A 172 -29.19 -4.35 16.59
N TRP A 173 -29.37 -5.30 17.53
CA TRP A 173 -29.14 -6.71 17.24
C TRP A 173 -30.16 -7.21 16.21
N SER A 174 -29.69 -7.97 15.22
CA SER A 174 -30.55 -8.61 14.23
C SER A 174 -31.54 -9.59 14.88
N PRO A 175 -32.60 -10.00 14.16
CA PRO A 175 -33.31 -11.24 14.49
C PRO A 175 -32.38 -12.43 14.61
N PRO A 176 -32.73 -13.47 15.39
CA PRO A 176 -31.86 -14.61 15.61
C PRO A 176 -31.76 -15.52 14.38
N TYR A 177 -30.53 -15.83 13.97
CA TYR A 177 -30.19 -16.84 12.97
C TYR A 177 -30.20 -18.23 13.62
N LYS A 178 -30.76 -19.22 12.94
CA LYS A 178 -31.01 -20.57 13.47
C LYS A 178 -30.47 -21.69 12.60
N ASN A 179 -30.26 -21.41 11.31
CA ASN A 179 -29.81 -22.43 10.36
C ASN A 179 -28.28 -22.55 10.33
N ILE A 180 -27.77 -23.68 10.80
CA ILE A 180 -26.35 -23.98 10.87
C ILE A 180 -25.66 -24.00 9.49
N GLN A 181 -26.41 -24.27 8.41
CA GLN A 181 -25.89 -24.23 7.03
C GLN A 181 -25.66 -22.81 6.51
N GLY A 182 -26.07 -21.81 7.28
CA GLY A 182 -25.85 -20.41 7.04
C GLY A 182 -27.09 -19.63 6.65
N GLU A 183 -27.18 -18.42 7.20
CA GLU A 183 -28.23 -17.44 6.93
C GLU A 183 -27.61 -16.12 6.50
N GLN A 184 -28.38 -15.34 5.71
CA GLN A 184 -27.98 -13.99 5.33
C GLN A 184 -27.91 -13.09 6.55
N ILE A 185 -26.81 -12.40 6.73
CA ILE A 185 -26.65 -11.39 7.79
C ILE A 185 -27.52 -10.18 7.44
N LEU A 186 -28.38 -9.79 8.40
CA LEU A 186 -29.35 -8.69 8.22
C LEU A 186 -28.86 -7.35 8.79
N SER A 187 -27.70 -7.32 9.43
CA SER A 187 -27.10 -6.07 9.91
C SER A 187 -26.79 -5.12 8.75
N PRO A 188 -26.92 -3.79 8.91
CA PRO A 188 -26.60 -2.81 7.89
C PRO A 188 -25.15 -2.88 7.41
N LYS A 189 -24.88 -2.39 6.20
CA LYS A 189 -23.51 -2.19 5.68
C LYS A 189 -22.72 -1.31 6.64
N ALA A 190 -21.53 -1.76 7.04
CA ALA A 190 -20.65 -1.02 7.92
C ALA A 190 -19.22 -1.58 7.85
N ARG A 191 -18.25 -0.92 8.48
CA ARG A 191 -16.87 -1.40 8.60
C ARG A 191 -16.71 -2.50 9.64
N TYR A 192 -17.46 -2.41 10.74
CA TYR A 192 -17.32 -3.33 11.87
C TYR A 192 -18.59 -4.15 12.06
N VAL A 193 -18.41 -5.40 12.50
CA VAL A 193 -19.48 -6.31 12.86
C VAL A 193 -19.15 -7.04 14.16
N GLN A 194 -20.18 -7.32 14.93
CA GLN A 194 -20.11 -8.16 16.13
C GLN A 194 -21.23 -9.18 16.09
N TYR A 195 -20.94 -10.41 16.48
CA TYR A 195 -21.99 -11.40 16.68
C TYR A 195 -22.15 -11.75 18.17
N LYS A 196 -23.35 -12.22 18.48
CA LYS A 196 -23.71 -12.80 19.76
C LYS A 196 -24.21 -14.20 19.53
N ALA A 197 -23.64 -15.20 20.24
CA ALA A 197 -24.11 -16.57 20.26
C ALA A 197 -24.96 -16.79 21.52
N ILE A 198 -26.14 -17.37 21.37
CA ILE A 198 -27.12 -17.63 22.42
C ILE A 198 -27.27 -19.13 22.56
N PHE A 199 -26.79 -19.67 23.67
CA PHE A 199 -26.84 -21.09 24.03
C PHE A 199 -28.06 -21.34 24.93
N GLN A 200 -28.85 -22.36 24.62
CA GLN A 200 -30.01 -22.74 25.42
C GLN A 200 -30.04 -24.25 25.57
N ILE A 201 -30.34 -24.72 26.78
CA ILE A 201 -30.62 -26.15 27.10
C ILE A 201 -31.99 -26.22 27.78
N GLN A 202 -32.79 -27.23 27.48
CA GLN A 202 -34.11 -27.45 28.10
C GLN A 202 -34.02 -28.40 29.28
N SER A 203 -33.20 -29.42 29.15
CA SER A 203 -32.97 -30.41 30.21
C SER A 203 -31.59 -31.00 30.05
N GLY A 204 -31.10 -31.69 31.12
CA GLY A 204 -29.89 -32.48 31.04
C GLY A 204 -28.59 -31.74 31.38
N ASN A 205 -27.52 -32.52 31.38
CA ASN A 205 -26.19 -32.09 31.83
C ASN A 205 -25.22 -31.76 30.69
N ILE A 206 -25.70 -31.73 29.41
CA ILE A 206 -24.86 -31.55 28.25
C ILE A 206 -25.21 -30.19 27.59
N SER A 207 -24.23 -29.32 27.46
CA SER A 207 -24.37 -28.02 26.79
C SER A 207 -24.01 -28.12 25.31
N PRO A 208 -24.56 -27.27 24.47
CA PRO A 208 -24.06 -27.08 23.10
C PRO A 208 -22.58 -26.71 23.12
N TYR A 209 -21.85 -27.20 22.15
CA TYR A 209 -20.45 -26.84 21.97
C TYR A 209 -20.26 -26.20 20.60
N LEU A 210 -19.78 -24.94 20.59
CA LEU A 210 -19.49 -24.19 19.39
C LEU A 210 -18.03 -24.33 19.01
N HIS A 211 -17.74 -24.83 17.83
CA HIS A 211 -16.39 -25.00 17.31
C HIS A 211 -15.93 -23.76 16.54
N GLU A 212 -16.75 -23.33 15.59
CA GLU A 212 -16.35 -22.28 14.63
C GLU A 212 -17.55 -21.41 14.26
N VAL A 213 -17.27 -20.12 13.98
CA VAL A 213 -18.21 -19.17 13.37
C VAL A 213 -17.50 -18.50 12.21
N SER A 214 -18.11 -18.60 11.02
CA SER A 214 -17.62 -17.93 9.80
C SER A 214 -18.59 -16.84 9.39
N LEU A 215 -18.10 -15.60 9.24
CA LEU A 215 -18.84 -14.49 8.69
C LEU A 215 -18.25 -14.16 7.30
N PHE A 216 -19.11 -14.15 6.30
CA PHE A 216 -18.73 -13.76 4.94
C PHE A 216 -19.12 -12.31 4.71
N TYR A 217 -18.26 -11.56 4.03
CA TYR A 217 -18.52 -10.17 3.68
C TYR A 217 -17.87 -9.81 2.35
N LEU A 218 -18.39 -8.76 1.72
CA LEU A 218 -17.83 -8.16 0.52
C LEU A 218 -17.54 -6.69 0.80
N GLN A 219 -16.28 -6.29 0.68
CA GLN A 219 -15.87 -4.90 0.78
C GLN A 219 -16.48 -4.09 -0.39
N THR A 220 -16.85 -2.84 -0.10
CA THR A 220 -17.24 -1.91 -1.17
C THR A 220 -16.00 -1.56 -1.97
N ASN A 221 -16.07 -1.65 -3.30
CA ASN A 221 -15.00 -1.18 -4.15
C ASN A 221 -14.86 0.33 -4.05
N LEU A 222 -13.63 0.82 -3.87
CA LEU A 222 -13.26 2.23 -3.83
C LEU A 222 -12.33 2.52 -5.02
N ALA A 223 -12.51 3.68 -5.62
CA ALA A 223 -11.66 4.08 -6.73
C ALA A 223 -10.20 4.23 -6.28
N PRO A 224 -9.24 3.80 -7.10
CA PRO A 224 -7.84 4.04 -6.84
C PRO A 224 -7.53 5.54 -6.75
N GLU A 225 -6.42 5.90 -6.12
CA GLU A 225 -5.93 7.27 -6.04
C GLU A 225 -4.54 7.38 -6.65
N ILE A 226 -4.35 8.33 -7.58
CA ILE A 226 -3.01 8.70 -8.06
C ILE A 226 -2.47 9.79 -7.14
N THR A 227 -1.67 9.38 -6.16
CA THR A 227 -1.13 10.28 -5.13
C THR A 227 -0.08 11.24 -5.70
N LYS A 228 0.70 10.80 -6.68
CA LYS A 228 1.79 11.58 -7.28
C LYS A 228 1.86 11.36 -8.79
N LEU A 229 2.17 12.43 -9.54
CA LEU A 229 2.46 12.40 -10.97
C LEU A 229 3.55 13.45 -11.27
N ASP A 230 4.74 12.97 -11.61
CA ASP A 230 5.91 13.82 -11.86
C ASP A 230 6.43 13.63 -13.28
N LEU A 231 6.86 14.76 -13.87
CA LEU A 231 7.67 14.80 -15.08
C LEU A 231 9.14 14.91 -14.67
N LEU A 232 9.97 13.99 -15.12
CA LEU A 232 11.42 14.13 -14.95
C LEU A 232 11.96 15.28 -15.83
N PRO A 233 13.13 15.82 -15.52
CA PRO A 233 13.80 16.76 -16.41
C PRO A 233 13.96 16.17 -17.82
N SER A 234 13.88 17.01 -18.84
CA SER A 234 14.07 16.60 -20.24
C SER A 234 15.38 15.84 -20.41
N ASN A 235 15.37 14.81 -21.24
CA ASN A 235 16.50 13.94 -21.51
C ASN A 235 16.96 13.03 -20.33
N GLU A 236 16.20 12.95 -19.24
CA GLU A 236 16.48 11.98 -18.15
C GLU A 236 15.61 10.74 -18.29
N VAL A 237 16.25 9.59 -18.22
CA VAL A 237 15.61 8.26 -18.24
C VAL A 237 16.13 7.38 -17.10
N TYR A 238 15.33 6.37 -16.73
CA TYR A 238 15.80 5.29 -15.88
C TYR A 238 16.12 4.07 -16.72
N LEU A 239 17.29 3.48 -16.48
CA LEU A 239 17.68 2.22 -17.10
C LEU A 239 17.24 1.04 -16.25
N LYS A 240 16.81 -0.03 -16.89
CA LYS A 240 16.57 -1.32 -16.21
C LYS A 240 17.92 -1.87 -15.68
N PRO A 241 17.87 -2.76 -14.67
CA PRO A 241 19.08 -3.40 -14.14
C PRO A 241 19.92 -4.08 -15.23
N PRO A 242 21.27 -4.20 -15.03
CA PRO A 242 22.20 -4.65 -16.08
C PRO A 242 21.96 -6.06 -16.62
N GLU A 243 21.27 -6.92 -15.90
CA GLU A 243 20.95 -8.29 -16.34
C GLU A 243 20.06 -8.36 -17.61
N GLN A 244 19.43 -7.25 -17.98
CA GLN A 244 18.55 -7.15 -19.15
C GLN A 244 19.05 -6.19 -20.24
N GLY A 245 20.32 -5.73 -20.17
CA GLY A 245 20.89 -4.76 -21.09
C GLY A 245 20.51 -3.30 -20.78
N GLU A 246 21.01 -2.35 -21.59
CA GLU A 246 20.66 -0.92 -21.46
C GLU A 246 19.24 -0.63 -22.00
N ILE A 247 18.22 -1.16 -21.36
CA ILE A 247 16.82 -0.94 -21.73
C ILE A 247 16.25 0.22 -20.91
N ILE A 248 15.61 1.17 -21.58
CA ILE A 248 14.93 2.28 -20.91
C ILE A 248 13.66 1.75 -20.26
N TRP A 249 13.53 1.97 -18.96
CA TRP A 249 12.35 1.54 -18.21
C TRP A 249 11.11 2.30 -18.69
N GLY A 250 10.02 1.56 -18.96
CA GLY A 250 8.74 2.13 -19.38
C GLY A 250 8.49 2.10 -20.90
N ILE A 251 9.47 1.74 -21.73
CA ILE A 251 9.27 1.62 -23.18
C ILE A 251 8.83 0.22 -23.61
N ASN A 252 9.42 -0.84 -23.04
CA ASN A 252 9.22 -2.23 -23.45
C ASN A 252 8.67 -3.10 -22.30
N SER A 253 7.49 -2.79 -21.77
CA SER A 253 6.81 -3.69 -20.85
C SER A 253 5.83 -4.58 -21.63
N ASP A 254 6.28 -5.72 -22.15
CA ASP A 254 5.40 -6.76 -22.62
C ASP A 254 4.78 -7.49 -21.43
N LEU A 255 3.46 -7.51 -21.37
CA LEU A 255 2.65 -8.13 -20.31
C LEU A 255 2.87 -9.65 -20.17
N SER A 256 3.59 -10.29 -21.11
CA SER A 256 3.74 -11.74 -21.17
C SER A 256 4.82 -12.34 -20.27
N GLU A 257 5.77 -11.56 -19.76
CA GLU A 257 6.90 -12.10 -19.00
C GLU A 257 6.80 -11.97 -17.47
N GLN A 258 5.92 -11.12 -16.95
CA GLN A 258 5.81 -10.88 -15.50
C GLN A 258 5.07 -11.97 -14.71
N ALA A 259 4.48 -12.96 -15.37
CA ALA A 259 3.71 -14.02 -14.72
C ALA A 259 4.56 -15.17 -14.11
N LYS A 260 5.89 -15.16 -14.23
CA LYS A 260 6.72 -16.35 -13.91
C LYS A 260 7.79 -16.20 -12.83
N SER A 261 7.98 -15.07 -12.15
CA SER A 261 8.94 -15.03 -11.04
C SER A 261 8.26 -14.85 -9.69
N LYS A 262 7.96 -15.97 -9.05
CA LYS A 262 7.66 -16.08 -7.62
C LYS A 262 8.97 -16.26 -6.83
N ASP A 263 9.82 -15.25 -6.79
CA ASP A 263 10.87 -15.19 -5.78
C ASP A 263 11.03 -13.74 -5.32
N LYS A 264 10.42 -13.47 -4.17
CA LYS A 264 10.48 -12.19 -3.46
C LYS A 264 11.73 -12.14 -2.59
N THR A 265 12.88 -11.99 -3.20
CA THR A 265 14.01 -11.36 -2.50
C THR A 265 14.17 -9.98 -3.15
N LEU A 266 13.52 -8.98 -2.54
CA LEU A 266 13.67 -7.58 -2.91
C LEU A 266 15.11 -7.12 -2.59
N SER A 267 16.04 -7.38 -3.52
CA SER A 267 17.21 -6.55 -3.61
C SER A 267 16.74 -5.18 -4.12
N TYR A 268 16.99 -4.12 -3.37
CA TYR A 268 16.80 -2.74 -3.80
C TYR A 268 17.75 -2.45 -4.96
N ILE A 269 17.36 -2.81 -6.16
CA ILE A 269 18.09 -2.43 -7.36
C ILE A 269 17.74 -0.98 -7.63
N VAL A 270 18.66 -0.09 -7.27
CA VAL A 270 18.51 1.34 -7.57
C VAL A 270 18.59 1.50 -9.08
N ALA A 271 17.46 1.83 -9.69
CA ALA A 271 17.41 2.12 -11.13
C ALA A 271 18.40 3.25 -11.46
N LYS A 272 19.31 3.01 -12.39
CA LYS A 272 20.35 3.98 -12.77
C LYS A 272 19.73 5.08 -13.64
N LYS A 273 19.86 6.33 -13.21
CA LYS A 273 19.54 7.48 -14.06
C LYS A 273 20.55 7.64 -15.17
N ALA A 274 20.09 7.92 -16.37
CA ALA A 274 20.93 8.21 -17.54
C ALA A 274 20.38 9.41 -18.30
N LYS A 275 21.25 10.07 -19.08
CA LYS A 275 20.83 11.12 -20.01
C LYS A 275 20.69 10.55 -21.41
N ARG A 276 19.51 10.69 -22.00
CA ARG A 276 19.21 10.30 -23.38
C ARG A 276 18.48 11.45 -24.06
N LYS A 277 19.15 12.09 -25.03
CA LYS A 277 18.57 13.21 -25.79
C LYS A 277 17.28 12.78 -26.50
N GLY A 278 16.27 13.64 -26.46
CA GLY A 278 14.98 13.42 -27.10
C GLY A 278 14.03 12.52 -26.29
N PHE A 279 14.27 12.27 -25.01
CA PHE A 279 13.38 11.50 -24.16
C PHE A 279 12.75 12.33 -23.04
N GLN A 280 11.47 12.06 -22.81
CA GLN A 280 10.75 12.54 -21.64
C GLN A 280 10.27 11.34 -20.83
N THR A 281 10.46 11.40 -19.52
CA THR A 281 10.01 10.36 -18.60
C THR A 281 8.99 10.89 -17.63
N ILE A 282 7.98 10.08 -17.38
CA ILE A 282 6.87 10.34 -16.45
C ILE A 282 6.89 9.24 -15.41
N ILE A 283 6.73 9.62 -14.14
CA ILE A 283 6.62 8.69 -13.01
C ILE A 283 5.40 9.04 -12.17
N TRP A 284 4.75 8.02 -11.62
CA TRP A 284 3.60 8.22 -10.74
C TRP A 284 3.59 7.24 -9.59
N ALA A 285 2.83 7.61 -8.57
CA ALA A 285 2.49 6.73 -7.46
C ALA A 285 0.97 6.66 -7.36
N ALA A 286 0.46 5.47 -7.16
CA ALA A 286 -0.96 5.23 -6.94
C ALA A 286 -1.14 4.19 -5.84
N ALA A 287 -2.25 4.33 -5.11
CA ALA A 287 -2.69 3.45 -4.05
C ALA A 287 -4.16 3.09 -4.26
N ASP A 288 -4.56 1.97 -3.70
CA ASP A 288 -5.93 1.50 -3.64
C ASP A 288 -6.23 1.03 -2.22
N GLU A 289 -7.33 1.51 -1.62
CA GLU A 289 -7.68 1.17 -0.24
C GLU A 289 -8.16 -0.28 -0.08
N ASN A 290 -8.70 -0.89 -1.14
CA ASN A 290 -9.04 -2.31 -1.16
C ASN A 290 -7.80 -3.20 -1.29
N GLY A 291 -6.66 -2.63 -1.70
CA GLY A 291 -5.43 -3.35 -2.00
C GLY A 291 -5.46 -4.02 -3.38
N ASP A 292 -6.27 -3.51 -4.30
CA ASP A 292 -6.46 -4.04 -5.64
C ASP A 292 -5.23 -3.85 -6.53
N ASN A 293 -5.07 -4.75 -7.48
CA ASN A 293 -4.05 -4.61 -8.52
C ASN A 293 -4.49 -3.54 -9.52
N LEU A 294 -3.58 -2.62 -9.83
CA LEU A 294 -3.88 -1.50 -10.71
C LEU A 294 -3.22 -1.66 -12.08
N LEU A 295 -3.94 -1.27 -13.12
CA LEU A 295 -3.41 -1.01 -14.45
C LEU A 295 -3.54 0.48 -14.77
N TYR A 296 -2.61 0.97 -15.59
CA TYR A 296 -2.52 2.37 -15.94
C TYR A 296 -2.68 2.58 -17.44
N SER A 297 -3.42 3.61 -17.81
CA SER A 297 -3.52 4.10 -19.18
C SER A 297 -3.02 5.53 -19.26
N ILE A 298 -2.21 5.83 -20.27
CA ILE A 298 -1.52 7.09 -20.41
C ILE A 298 -2.05 7.79 -21.66
N TYR A 299 -2.39 9.05 -21.50
CA TYR A 299 -2.91 9.90 -22.55
C TYR A 299 -2.06 11.16 -22.65
N ILE A 300 -1.93 11.69 -23.86
CA ILE A 300 -1.24 12.95 -24.12
C ILE A 300 -2.16 13.92 -24.88
N LYS A 301 -2.00 15.20 -24.60
CA LYS A 301 -2.73 16.26 -25.27
C LYS A 301 -1.83 17.49 -25.42
N LYS A 302 -1.80 18.11 -26.60
CA LYS A 302 -1.20 19.42 -26.80
C LYS A 302 -2.11 20.50 -26.19
N GLU A 303 -1.56 21.59 -25.72
CA GLU A 303 -2.31 22.65 -25.01
C GLU A 303 -3.45 23.25 -25.88
N ASP A 304 -3.21 23.42 -27.16
CA ASP A 304 -4.17 23.97 -28.15
C ASP A 304 -5.19 22.92 -28.67
N GLU A 305 -5.09 21.65 -28.25
CA GLU A 305 -6.00 20.57 -28.63
C GLU A 305 -7.06 20.30 -27.56
N ASN A 306 -8.25 19.86 -27.98
CA ASN A 306 -9.34 19.49 -27.06
C ASN A 306 -9.42 18.00 -26.78
N LYS A 307 -8.72 17.16 -27.56
CA LYS A 307 -8.83 15.70 -27.47
C LYS A 307 -7.58 15.08 -26.86
N TRP A 308 -7.78 14.19 -25.89
CA TRP A 308 -6.76 13.31 -25.38
C TRP A 308 -6.50 12.19 -26.39
N ARG A 309 -5.24 11.95 -26.71
CA ARG A 309 -4.80 10.82 -27.53
C ARG A 309 -4.26 9.74 -26.63
N VAL A 310 -4.65 8.50 -26.88
CA VAL A 310 -4.09 7.34 -26.19
C VAL A 310 -2.61 7.24 -26.54
N PHE A 311 -1.79 7.12 -25.51
CA PHE A 311 -0.37 6.93 -25.66
C PHE A 311 0.04 5.51 -25.33
N ARG A 312 -0.47 4.97 -24.22
CA ARG A 312 -0.35 3.58 -23.83
C ARG A 312 -1.54 3.14 -22.99
N GLU A 313 -1.98 1.91 -23.18
CA GLU A 313 -3.07 1.34 -22.41
C GLU A 313 -2.59 0.15 -21.58
N ARG A 314 -3.23 -0.03 -20.42
CA ARG A 314 -3.14 -1.22 -19.56
C ARG A 314 -1.71 -1.63 -19.19
N CYS A 315 -0.83 -0.69 -18.87
CA CYS A 315 0.50 -0.99 -18.35
C CYS A 315 0.49 -1.16 -16.83
N ALA A 316 1.33 -2.05 -16.31
CA ALA A 316 1.49 -2.27 -14.88
C ALA A 316 2.60 -1.40 -14.24
N ASP A 317 3.54 -0.94 -15.06
CA ASP A 317 4.64 -0.09 -14.61
C ASP A 317 4.15 1.29 -14.18
N LYS A 318 4.77 1.85 -13.14
CA LYS A 318 4.51 3.22 -12.64
C LYS A 318 5.50 4.24 -13.21
N ILE A 319 6.01 3.95 -14.39
CA ILE A 319 6.94 4.78 -15.14
C ILE A 319 6.67 4.60 -16.63
N PHE A 320 6.76 5.70 -17.36
CA PHE A 320 6.64 5.70 -18.82
C PHE A 320 7.63 6.70 -19.41
N ALA A 321 8.40 6.25 -20.40
CA ALA A 321 9.33 7.09 -21.15
C ALA A 321 9.01 7.02 -22.64
N PHE A 322 9.11 8.16 -23.33
CA PHE A 322 8.81 8.26 -24.74
C PHE A 322 9.78 9.20 -25.47
N ASP A 323 9.90 8.98 -26.77
CA ASP A 323 10.69 9.81 -27.66
C ASP A 323 9.92 11.07 -28.04
N THR A 324 10.44 12.24 -27.65
CA THR A 324 9.85 13.55 -27.95
C THR A 324 10.13 14.01 -29.38
N LEU A 325 11.11 13.43 -30.10
CA LEU A 325 11.43 13.78 -31.48
C LEU A 325 10.29 13.48 -32.45
N SER A 326 9.38 12.58 -32.08
CA SER A 326 8.18 12.28 -32.88
C SER A 326 7.04 13.31 -32.72
N PHE A 327 7.21 14.31 -31.85
CA PHE A 327 6.17 15.32 -31.56
C PHE A 327 6.57 16.69 -32.08
N PRO A 328 5.63 17.50 -32.62
CA PRO A 328 5.84 18.91 -32.86
C PRO A 328 6.17 19.66 -31.58
N ASP A 329 6.95 20.72 -31.71
CA ASP A 329 7.22 21.61 -30.57
C ASP A 329 5.93 22.20 -30.01
N GLY A 330 5.91 22.39 -28.69
CA GLY A 330 4.74 22.95 -28.02
C GLY A 330 4.65 22.58 -26.54
N ILE A 331 3.55 23.00 -25.92
CA ILE A 331 3.21 22.66 -24.54
C ILE A 331 2.24 21.48 -24.55
N TYR A 332 2.52 20.48 -23.77
CA TYR A 332 1.74 19.25 -23.67
C TYR A 332 1.34 18.95 -22.23
N TYR A 333 0.27 18.21 -22.08
CA TYR A 333 -0.18 17.63 -20.82
C TYR A 333 -0.27 16.12 -20.96
N VAL A 334 0.10 15.43 -19.90
CA VAL A 334 -0.08 13.98 -19.78
C VAL A 334 -1.13 13.69 -18.73
N LYS A 335 -2.05 12.78 -19.05
CA LYS A 335 -3.04 12.26 -18.12
C LYS A 335 -2.74 10.78 -17.90
N VAL A 336 -2.63 10.38 -16.64
CA VAL A 336 -2.56 8.97 -16.23
C VAL A 336 -3.91 8.61 -15.63
N VAL A 337 -4.46 7.48 -16.06
CA VAL A 337 -5.67 6.88 -15.52
C VAL A 337 -5.26 5.59 -14.85
N ALA A 338 -5.59 5.42 -13.59
CA ALA A 338 -5.45 4.17 -12.84
C ALA A 338 -6.79 3.44 -12.81
N SER A 339 -6.79 2.14 -13.07
CA SER A 339 -7.99 1.29 -13.04
C SER A 339 -7.72 0.05 -12.19
N ASP A 340 -8.68 -0.35 -11.36
CA ASP A 340 -8.67 -1.55 -10.53
C ASP A 340 -9.27 -2.78 -11.24
N ALA A 341 -9.50 -2.70 -12.54
CA ALA A 341 -10.08 -3.74 -13.39
C ALA A 341 -9.46 -5.14 -13.23
N PRO A 342 -8.15 -5.32 -12.93
CA PRO A 342 -7.61 -6.67 -12.73
C PRO A 342 -8.17 -7.42 -11.52
N SER A 343 -8.69 -6.72 -10.53
CA SER A 343 -9.22 -7.30 -9.28
C SER A 343 -10.74 -7.33 -9.23
N ASN A 344 -11.41 -6.59 -10.11
CA ASN A 344 -12.85 -6.41 -10.07
C ASN A 344 -13.56 -7.05 -11.29
N PRO A 345 -14.80 -7.55 -11.13
CA PRO A 345 -15.60 -8.03 -12.25
C PRO A 345 -15.89 -6.93 -13.27
N LEU A 346 -16.09 -7.33 -14.52
CA LEU A 346 -16.43 -6.42 -15.61
C LEU A 346 -17.66 -5.56 -15.28
N GLY A 347 -17.50 -4.25 -15.42
CA GLY A 347 -18.53 -3.24 -15.10
C GLY A 347 -18.62 -2.87 -13.61
N MET A 348 -17.74 -3.41 -12.77
CA MET A 348 -17.60 -3.02 -11.35
C MET A 348 -16.24 -2.37 -11.05
N GLU A 349 -15.38 -2.32 -12.06
CA GLU A 349 -14.12 -1.60 -11.98
C GLU A 349 -14.32 -0.11 -11.83
N LEU A 350 -13.43 0.52 -11.07
CA LEU A 350 -13.38 1.96 -10.86
C LEU A 350 -12.06 2.53 -11.37
N GLU A 351 -12.11 3.79 -11.74
CA GLU A 351 -10.97 4.51 -12.29
C GLU A 351 -10.80 5.86 -11.61
N ALA A 352 -9.56 6.31 -11.57
CA ALA A 352 -9.22 7.69 -11.23
C ALA A 352 -8.12 8.19 -12.13
N ASP A 353 -8.12 9.49 -12.42
CA ASP A 353 -7.13 10.10 -13.27
C ASP A 353 -6.41 11.26 -12.61
N LYS A 354 -5.22 11.57 -13.13
CA LYS A 354 -4.44 12.75 -12.76
C LYS A 354 -3.75 13.32 -13.98
N ILE A 355 -3.80 14.65 -14.09
CA ILE A 355 -3.16 15.40 -15.18
C ILE A 355 -1.85 16.01 -14.65
N SER A 356 -0.80 15.94 -15.45
CA SER A 356 0.50 16.51 -15.15
C SER A 356 0.48 18.04 -15.17
N ARG A 357 1.50 18.66 -14.60
CA ARG A 357 1.88 20.04 -14.96
C ARG A 357 2.20 20.12 -16.45
N PRO A 358 2.18 21.34 -17.05
CA PRO A 358 2.57 21.53 -18.45
C PRO A 358 4.01 21.04 -18.69
N MET A 359 4.21 20.40 -19.83
CA MET A 359 5.47 19.84 -20.32
C MET A 359 5.80 20.51 -21.64
N ILE A 360 7.00 21.05 -21.76
CA ILE A 360 7.49 21.63 -23.01
C ILE A 360 8.19 20.54 -23.81
N ILE A 361 7.80 20.35 -25.05
CA ILE A 361 8.55 19.61 -26.06
C ILE A 361 9.19 20.63 -26.98
N ASP A 362 10.53 20.59 -27.08
CA ASP A 362 11.33 21.49 -27.88
C ASP A 362 12.42 20.69 -28.58
N ASN A 363 12.25 20.57 -29.89
CA ASN A 363 13.19 19.89 -30.79
C ASN A 363 13.89 20.87 -31.74
N SER A 364 13.54 22.14 -31.65
CA SER A 364 14.12 23.20 -32.46
C SER A 364 15.53 23.54 -32.00
N LEU A 365 16.38 23.90 -32.94
CA LEU A 365 17.75 24.30 -32.61
C LEU A 365 17.78 25.82 -32.38
N PRO A 366 18.49 26.29 -31.34
CA PRO A 366 18.71 27.71 -31.18
C PRO A 366 19.49 28.29 -32.37
N VAL A 367 19.13 29.49 -32.77
CA VAL A 367 19.70 30.17 -33.92
C VAL A 367 20.52 31.38 -33.50
N ILE A 368 21.55 31.69 -34.29
CA ILE A 368 22.37 32.89 -34.12
C ILE A 368 21.97 33.89 -35.17
N LYS A 369 21.56 35.08 -34.75
CA LYS A 369 21.13 36.19 -35.60
C LYS A 369 22.06 37.38 -35.43
N ASN A 370 22.06 38.26 -36.41
CA ASN A 370 22.75 39.58 -36.39
C ASN A 370 24.25 39.44 -36.04
N PHE A 371 24.91 38.37 -36.50
CA PHE A 371 26.32 38.17 -36.26
C PHE A 371 27.13 39.27 -36.99
N ARG A 372 27.93 40.01 -36.21
CA ARG A 372 28.82 41.05 -36.71
C ARG A 372 30.20 40.86 -36.10
N ALA A 373 31.22 41.00 -36.88
CA ALA A 373 32.58 40.93 -36.43
C ALA A 373 33.39 42.10 -36.98
N ALA A 374 34.00 42.87 -36.12
CA ALA A 374 34.82 44.03 -36.45
C ALA A 374 36.25 43.81 -35.96
N LYS A 375 37.21 43.83 -36.89
CA LYS A 375 38.64 43.65 -36.59
C LYS A 375 39.26 44.98 -36.23
N ASP A 376 39.92 45.05 -35.07
CA ASP A 376 40.77 46.16 -34.67
C ASP A 376 42.16 45.63 -34.29
N ARG A 377 43.15 45.81 -35.17
CA ARG A 377 44.50 45.29 -35.06
C ARG A 377 44.54 43.77 -34.92
N ASN A 378 44.92 43.27 -33.73
CA ASN A 378 44.90 41.86 -33.38
C ASN A 378 43.71 41.41 -32.56
N LYS A 379 42.72 42.28 -32.37
CA LYS A 379 41.46 42.01 -31.69
C LYS A 379 40.30 41.91 -32.66
N LEU A 380 39.38 41.02 -32.35
CA LEU A 380 38.12 40.91 -33.07
C LEU A 380 36.97 41.13 -32.07
N ASN A 381 36.16 42.11 -32.30
CA ASN A 381 34.94 42.37 -31.55
C ASN A 381 33.78 41.67 -32.25
N VAL A 382 33.16 40.73 -31.58
CA VAL A 382 32.03 39.96 -32.13
C VAL A 382 30.77 40.24 -31.34
N THR A 383 29.73 40.62 -32.06
CA THR A 383 28.39 40.81 -31.48
C THR A 383 27.40 39.92 -32.20
N PHE A 384 26.49 39.30 -31.45
CA PHE A 384 25.43 38.50 -32.03
C PHE A 384 24.26 38.34 -31.04
N LEU A 385 23.12 37.85 -31.55
CA LEU A 385 21.95 37.48 -30.79
C LEU A 385 21.79 35.95 -30.88
N ALA A 386 21.76 35.25 -29.75
CA ALA A 386 21.32 33.87 -29.66
C ALA A 386 19.83 33.85 -29.35
N GLU A 387 19.05 33.08 -30.11
CA GLU A 387 17.60 33.04 -29.96
C GLU A 387 17.08 31.61 -30.06
N ASP A 388 16.17 31.25 -29.18
CA ASP A 388 15.39 30.04 -29.22
C ASP A 388 13.89 30.33 -29.23
N SER A 389 13.11 29.52 -29.94
CA SER A 389 11.67 29.76 -30.13
C SER A 389 10.81 29.34 -28.94
N MET A 390 11.24 28.29 -28.23
CA MET A 390 10.43 27.64 -27.20
C MET A 390 11.04 27.76 -25.81
N THR A 391 12.35 27.58 -25.69
CA THR A 391 13.03 27.50 -24.41
C THR A 391 14.11 28.56 -24.25
N TYR A 392 14.72 28.64 -23.08
CA TYR A 392 15.76 29.64 -22.84
C TYR A 392 17.15 29.12 -23.24
N ILE A 393 18.00 30.06 -23.63
CA ILE A 393 19.42 29.79 -23.88
C ILE A 393 20.09 29.48 -22.54
N LYS A 394 20.74 28.31 -22.46
CA LYS A 394 21.35 27.79 -21.25
C LYS A 394 22.86 28.03 -21.19
N GLU A 395 23.52 27.88 -22.31
CA GLU A 395 24.99 27.99 -22.38
C GLU A 395 25.41 28.38 -23.79
N VAL A 396 26.38 29.28 -23.89
CA VAL A 396 27.01 29.64 -25.16
C VAL A 396 28.51 29.48 -25.05
N LYS A 397 29.07 28.81 -26.05
CA LYS A 397 30.53 28.59 -26.16
C LYS A 397 31.04 29.22 -27.45
N PHE A 398 32.20 29.80 -27.33
CA PHE A 398 32.90 30.43 -28.44
C PHE A 398 34.22 29.69 -28.71
N LEU A 399 34.50 29.38 -29.97
CA LEU A 399 35.73 28.73 -30.41
C LEU A 399 36.62 29.77 -31.11
N ILE A 400 37.87 29.94 -30.61
CA ILE A 400 38.88 30.83 -31.14
C ILE A 400 39.98 30.06 -31.82
N ARG A 401 40.31 28.88 -31.30
CA ARG A 401 41.34 27.98 -31.80
C ARG A 401 40.80 26.55 -31.89
N PRO A 402 41.27 25.73 -32.77
CA PRO A 402 40.82 24.33 -32.83
C PRO A 402 40.87 23.63 -31.46
N ASN A 403 39.73 23.08 -31.07
CA ASN A 403 39.46 22.34 -29.80
C ASN A 403 39.47 23.19 -28.51
N GLU A 404 39.58 24.53 -28.57
CA GLU A 404 39.53 25.40 -27.38
C GLU A 404 38.17 26.12 -27.32
N TRP A 405 37.13 25.48 -26.81
CA TRP A 405 35.82 26.06 -26.52
C TRP A 405 35.81 26.81 -25.19
N GLN A 406 35.46 28.09 -25.20
CA GLN A 406 35.34 28.92 -24.01
C GLN A 406 33.89 29.30 -23.76
N ASN A 407 33.43 29.21 -22.51
CA ASN A 407 32.11 29.73 -22.15
C ASN A 407 32.13 31.23 -22.22
N ILE A 408 31.10 31.81 -22.82
CA ILE A 408 30.85 33.24 -22.87
C ILE A 408 29.50 33.56 -22.23
N PHE A 409 29.42 34.74 -21.69
CA PHE A 409 28.21 35.22 -21.02
C PHE A 409 27.55 36.32 -21.81
N PRO A 410 26.21 36.48 -21.78
CA PRO A 410 25.50 37.56 -22.41
C PRO A 410 25.82 38.92 -21.76
N GLU A 411 25.32 40.02 -22.34
CA GLU A 411 25.59 41.37 -21.85
C GLU A 411 25.10 41.60 -20.41
N ASP A 412 24.02 40.92 -19.99
CA ASP A 412 23.48 40.95 -18.62
C ASP A 412 24.14 39.95 -17.67
N GLY A 413 25.00 39.05 -18.16
CA GLY A 413 25.80 38.12 -17.41
C GLY A 413 25.15 36.76 -17.10
N ILE A 414 23.87 36.53 -17.47
CA ILE A 414 23.14 35.27 -17.14
C ILE A 414 22.39 34.79 -18.39
N CYS A 415 22.55 33.52 -18.75
CA CYS A 415 21.76 32.84 -19.79
C CYS A 415 20.48 32.27 -19.20
N ASP A 416 19.37 32.99 -19.28
CA ASP A 416 18.07 32.56 -18.72
C ASP A 416 16.85 32.97 -19.60
N SER A 417 17.11 33.62 -20.73
CA SER A 417 16.08 34.13 -21.63
C SER A 417 16.06 33.41 -22.97
N LYS A 418 14.93 33.51 -23.68
CA LYS A 418 14.82 32.98 -25.05
C LYS A 418 15.70 33.73 -26.06
N GLN A 419 16.07 34.94 -25.74
CA GLN A 419 16.92 35.81 -26.58
C GLN A 419 18.03 36.38 -25.69
N GLU A 420 19.27 36.13 -26.08
CA GLU A 420 20.46 36.59 -25.35
C GLU A 420 21.41 37.34 -26.28
N LYS A 421 21.88 38.51 -25.86
CA LYS A 421 22.83 39.34 -26.61
C LYS A 421 24.24 39.12 -26.12
N PHE A 422 25.16 38.95 -27.06
CA PHE A 422 26.57 38.73 -26.76
C PHE A 422 27.44 39.80 -27.38
N ASN A 423 28.46 40.23 -26.64
CA ASN A 423 29.52 41.13 -27.08
C ASN A 423 30.85 40.59 -26.56
N VAL A 424 31.64 40.01 -27.45
CA VAL A 424 32.86 39.26 -27.09
C VAL A 424 34.05 39.84 -27.85
N THR A 425 35.12 40.15 -27.13
CA THR A 425 36.38 40.55 -27.71
C THR A 425 37.39 39.40 -27.65
N VAL A 426 37.90 38.98 -28.79
CA VAL A 426 38.86 37.89 -28.90
C VAL A 426 40.18 38.37 -29.53
N THR A 427 41.31 37.77 -29.13
CA THR A 427 42.60 38.08 -29.71
C THR A 427 42.90 37.07 -30.84
N LEU A 428 43.16 37.59 -32.03
CA LEU A 428 43.46 36.80 -33.21
C LEU A 428 44.94 36.37 -33.23
N SER A 429 45.18 35.20 -33.77
CA SER A 429 46.56 34.74 -34.04
C SER A 429 47.09 35.45 -35.28
N PRO A 430 48.31 36.00 -35.25
CA PRO A 430 48.89 36.66 -36.41
C PRO A 430 49.11 35.65 -37.51
N ASN A 431 48.85 36.04 -38.77
CA ASN A 431 49.13 35.32 -40.01
C ASN A 431 48.48 33.92 -40.16
N SER A 432 47.31 33.72 -39.58
CA SER A 432 46.53 32.50 -39.77
C SER A 432 45.06 32.82 -40.11
N ASP A 433 44.42 31.95 -40.88
CA ASP A 433 42.98 31.97 -41.05
C ASP A 433 42.36 31.55 -39.71
N ASN A 434 41.67 32.50 -39.07
CA ASN A 434 41.05 32.24 -37.78
C ASN A 434 39.64 31.69 -38.00
N LEU A 435 39.46 30.41 -37.65
CA LEU A 435 38.14 29.81 -37.60
C LEU A 435 37.41 30.28 -36.31
N ILE A 436 36.27 30.86 -36.50
CA ILE A 436 35.37 31.25 -35.40
C ILE A 436 34.16 30.37 -35.46
N ALA A 437 33.80 29.80 -34.34
CA ALA A 437 32.54 29.08 -34.19
C ALA A 437 31.86 29.45 -32.87
N VAL A 438 30.56 29.59 -32.94
CA VAL A 438 29.68 29.82 -31.77
C VAL A 438 28.75 28.65 -31.65
N LYS A 439 28.72 28.04 -30.46
CA LYS A 439 27.85 26.94 -30.11
C LYS A 439 26.89 27.39 -29.03
N VAL A 440 25.59 27.33 -29.33
CA VAL A 440 24.51 27.71 -28.44
C VAL A 440 23.79 26.44 -27.99
N LEU A 441 23.60 26.29 -26.72
CA LEU A 441 22.86 25.20 -26.08
C LEU A 441 21.63 25.80 -25.42
N ASP A 442 20.43 25.26 -25.71
CA ASP A 442 19.21 25.59 -25.01
C ASP A 442 19.02 24.75 -23.70
N SER A 443 17.92 25.00 -22.99
CA SER A 443 17.61 24.27 -21.76
C SER A 443 17.14 22.83 -22.00
N HIS A 444 16.74 22.48 -23.24
CA HIS A 444 16.32 21.13 -23.65
C HIS A 444 17.43 20.31 -24.29
N GLY A 445 18.65 20.89 -24.41
CA GLY A 445 19.83 20.20 -24.91
C GLY A 445 19.97 20.25 -26.43
N ASN A 446 19.21 21.11 -27.12
CA ASN A 446 19.39 21.33 -28.54
C ASN A 446 20.59 22.28 -28.77
N ILE A 447 21.32 22.04 -29.84
CA ILE A 447 22.59 22.71 -30.10
C ILE A 447 22.54 23.38 -31.50
N GLY A 448 22.59 24.70 -31.50
CA GLY A 448 22.83 25.48 -32.71
C GLY A 448 24.32 25.84 -32.84
N VAL A 449 24.84 25.84 -34.08
CA VAL A 449 26.24 26.16 -34.34
C VAL A 449 26.33 27.14 -35.54
N TYR A 450 27.04 28.25 -35.32
CA TYR A 450 27.42 29.19 -36.38
C TYR A 450 28.94 29.12 -36.59
N ARG A 451 29.40 29.17 -37.83
CA ARG A 451 30.81 29.11 -38.17
C ARG A 451 31.15 30.14 -39.25
N THR A 452 32.31 30.77 -39.10
CA THR A 452 32.87 31.71 -40.10
C THR A 452 34.39 31.79 -39.98
N THR A 453 35.04 32.30 -40.98
CA THR A 453 36.52 32.53 -41.01
C THR A 453 36.79 34.02 -41.13
N PHE A 454 37.88 34.50 -40.53
CA PHE A 454 38.34 35.90 -40.57
C PHE A 454 39.85 35.96 -40.74
#